data_ebd53fd915b1076b84bfaf6376d352ba
#
_entry.id   ebd53fd915b1076b84bfaf6376d352ba
#
_cell.length_a   1.000
_cell.length_b   1.000
_cell.length_c   1.000
_cell.angle_alpha   90.00
_cell.angle_beta   90.00
_cell.angle_gamma   90.00
#
_symmetry.space_group_name_H-M   'P 1'
#
loop_
_entity.id
_entity.type
_entity.pdbx_description
1 polymer ?
#
loop_
_entity_poly.entity_id
_entity_poly.type
_entity_poly.pdbx_seq_one_letter_code
_entity_poly.pdbx_strand_id
1 'polypeptide(L)'
;MFTLSRKGLHVKIGELKSDLGIIKNLELSIGRVVEEKWAEPMGPTPFPSLTTLREWDMKLLQRYKPFYLPFCDVCCLCTFGKCDLTGGKRGACGIDMAAQQSRIVLLACCIGAATHTGHARHLVEHLIEKYGRRMPLDVGGLNIQVEAPITRLVCGVKPETLGDLEDILDYVEQQITHCLSVCHTGQEGSNLDFESKVFHVGMLDHVGMEVADIAQIAAYNFPKGDPDAPLVDLGYGTVNIEKPVILCIGHNVVPSVGIIDYMKENGLDGEIEVCGLCCTAHDITRYHKRGKIIGPISWQLRFIRSGVPDVVVLDEQCIRTDAFYEAQRIKAPVIVASEKNCMGLPNRTNDPADAIVEDLVSGKTPGALILDPEKVGEVAVKVALKVAPLRKKFKAIPEVDEVLQKAKECRQCGDCRRACPQDLHIPEAMKAAMEGSLAKLADLYDLCVGCGRCEEACPVGLQVHSFIVKAGEKKLKEETYKVRAGRGPIQDVEIRNVGSPIVLGEIPGVVAFVGCANYPKGGLEVAEMCREFANRRYIVVTSGCAAMTAGMYKNEEGKTPYG
;
A
#
# COMPACT_ATOMS: atom_id res chain seq x y z
N MET A 1 16.63 18.16 -36.21
CA MET A 1 16.94 19.17 -35.20
C MET A 1 15.73 19.24 -34.26
N PHE A 2 15.89 18.87 -32.99
CA PHE A 2 14.82 18.94 -32.01
C PHE A 2 15.01 20.21 -31.19
N THR A 3 14.03 21.06 -31.13
CA THR A 3 14.06 22.24 -30.26
C THR A 3 12.86 22.14 -29.30
N LEU A 4 13.13 21.83 -28.05
CA LEU A 4 12.16 21.95 -26.97
C LEU A 4 12.22 23.39 -26.45
N SER A 5 11.15 24.15 -26.63
CA SER A 5 10.98 25.43 -25.97
C SER A 5 9.77 25.38 -25.05
N ARG A 6 9.72 26.22 -24.00
CA ARG A 6 8.55 26.39 -23.14
C ARG A 6 7.24 26.72 -23.90
N LYS A 7 7.30 26.87 -25.23
CA LYS A 7 6.18 27.24 -26.09
C LYS A 7 5.69 26.16 -27.04
N GLY A 8 6.24 24.94 -26.98
CA GLY A 8 5.80 23.83 -27.82
C GLY A 8 6.95 22.98 -28.39
N LEU A 9 6.61 21.86 -29.01
CA LEU A 9 7.52 20.94 -29.69
C LEU A 9 7.47 21.22 -31.18
N HIS A 10 8.63 21.47 -31.80
CA HIS A 10 8.77 21.60 -33.24
C HIS A 10 9.79 20.57 -33.73
N VAL A 11 9.36 19.68 -34.62
CA VAL A 11 10.19 18.61 -35.20
C VAL A 11 10.27 18.79 -36.70
N LYS A 12 11.48 18.93 -37.21
CA LYS A 12 11.74 18.90 -38.66
C LYS A 12 12.56 17.66 -38.99
N ILE A 13 12.03 16.82 -39.86
CA ILE A 13 12.69 15.63 -40.36
C ILE A 13 12.88 15.84 -41.86
N GLY A 14 14.13 16.02 -42.29
CA GLY A 14 14.45 16.24 -43.71
C GLY A 14 14.15 15.01 -44.57
N GLU A 15 14.53 13.84 -44.11
CA GLU A 15 14.26 12.57 -44.78
C GLU A 15 14.19 11.45 -43.71
N LEU A 16 13.16 10.62 -43.79
CA LEU A 16 12.99 9.38 -43.01
C LEU A 16 12.85 8.23 -44.02
N LYS A 17 13.78 7.27 -43.96
CA LYS A 17 13.75 6.07 -44.80
C LYS A 17 13.40 4.87 -43.95
N SER A 18 12.46 4.07 -44.40
CA SER A 18 12.11 2.77 -43.85
C SER A 18 11.83 1.78 -44.95
N ASP A 19 11.70 0.52 -44.66
CA ASP A 19 11.33 -0.54 -45.61
C ASP A 19 9.92 -0.32 -46.20
N LEU A 20 9.11 0.55 -45.57
CA LEU A 20 7.77 0.92 -46.01
C LEU A 20 7.74 2.15 -46.92
N GLY A 21 8.85 2.89 -47.04
CA GLY A 21 8.92 4.05 -47.88
C GLY A 21 9.82 5.17 -47.39
N ILE A 22 9.80 6.29 -48.11
CA ILE A 22 10.60 7.49 -47.81
C ILE A 22 9.66 8.65 -47.56
N ILE A 23 9.78 9.26 -46.34
CA ILE A 23 9.09 10.51 -46.02
C ILE A 23 10.12 11.64 -46.08
N LYS A 24 9.84 12.68 -46.86
CA LYS A 24 10.71 13.84 -46.96
C LYS A 24 10.03 15.09 -46.43
N ASN A 25 10.85 15.97 -45.81
CA ASN A 25 10.43 17.29 -45.35
C ASN A 25 9.23 17.26 -44.39
N LEU A 26 9.18 16.24 -43.48
CA LEU A 26 8.16 16.20 -42.44
C LEU A 26 8.41 17.33 -41.45
N GLU A 27 7.45 18.19 -41.28
CA GLU A 27 7.43 19.23 -40.27
C GLU A 27 6.24 19.00 -39.32
N LEU A 28 6.52 18.74 -38.05
CA LEU A 28 5.53 18.55 -37.01
C LEU A 28 5.69 19.68 -36.01
N SER A 29 4.62 20.43 -35.79
CA SER A 29 4.58 21.50 -34.82
C SER A 29 3.43 21.22 -33.88
N ILE A 30 3.76 20.94 -32.61
CA ILE A 30 2.78 20.84 -31.54
C ILE A 30 2.97 22.10 -30.72
N GLY A 31 1.99 22.98 -30.74
CA GLY A 31 1.96 24.18 -29.95
C GLY A 31 1.83 23.80 -28.46
N ARG A 32 1.26 24.65 -27.69
CA ARG A 32 0.94 24.34 -26.28
C ARG A 32 -0.25 23.37 -26.27
N VAL A 33 -0.11 22.24 -25.60
CA VAL A 33 -1.28 21.48 -25.18
C VAL A 33 -1.90 22.30 -24.06
N VAL A 34 -2.95 23.02 -24.36
CA VAL A 34 -3.67 23.84 -23.41
C VAL A 34 -4.88 23.04 -22.98
N GLU A 35 -5.01 22.88 -21.71
CA GLU A 35 -6.22 22.38 -21.14
C GLU A 35 -7.28 23.48 -21.21
N GLU A 36 -8.32 23.25 -21.99
CA GLU A 36 -9.44 24.17 -22.05
C GLU A 36 -10.23 24.08 -20.74
N LYS A 37 -10.66 25.22 -20.21
CA LYS A 37 -11.67 25.21 -19.16
C LYS A 37 -12.95 24.64 -19.76
N TRP A 38 -13.40 23.53 -19.23
CA TRP A 38 -14.63 22.93 -19.69
C TRP A 38 -15.81 23.76 -19.25
N ALA A 39 -16.65 24.13 -20.20
CA ALA A 39 -17.93 24.77 -19.91
C ALA A 39 -18.92 23.79 -19.29
N GLU A 40 -18.71 22.49 -19.54
CA GLU A 40 -19.56 21.41 -19.05
C GLU A 40 -18.72 20.35 -18.36
N PRO A 41 -19.28 19.62 -17.37
CA PRO A 41 -18.60 18.52 -16.70
C PRO A 41 -18.22 17.42 -17.68
N MET A 42 -17.04 16.80 -17.45
CA MET A 42 -16.69 15.58 -18.17
C MET A 42 -17.46 14.38 -17.61
N GLY A 43 -17.98 13.60 -18.53
CA GLY A 43 -18.74 12.41 -18.18
C GLY A 43 -20.24 12.63 -18.25
N PRO A 44 -21.03 11.57 -18.10
CA PRO A 44 -22.47 11.62 -18.31
C PRO A 44 -23.20 12.45 -17.25
N THR A 45 -22.63 12.54 -16.04
CA THR A 45 -23.23 13.26 -14.92
C THR A 45 -22.14 13.64 -13.91
N PRO A 46 -22.00 14.94 -13.59
CA PRO A 46 -21.09 15.36 -12.51
C PRO A 46 -21.63 14.91 -11.17
N PHE A 47 -20.75 14.54 -10.25
CA PHE A 47 -21.11 14.06 -8.93
C PHE A 47 -22.20 12.95 -8.96
N PRO A 48 -21.93 11.79 -9.60
CA PRO A 48 -22.95 10.75 -9.75
C PRO A 48 -23.42 10.22 -8.40
N SER A 49 -24.71 9.94 -8.32
CA SER A 49 -25.34 9.31 -7.16
C SER A 49 -25.55 7.80 -7.39
N LEU A 50 -26.06 7.10 -6.38
CA LEU A 50 -26.36 5.66 -6.45
C LEU A 50 -27.20 5.24 -7.65
N THR A 51 -27.98 6.14 -8.20
CA THR A 51 -28.93 5.84 -9.29
C THR A 51 -28.47 6.32 -10.66
N THR A 52 -27.46 7.16 -10.73
CA THR A 52 -27.09 7.89 -11.94
C THR A 52 -26.61 6.99 -13.08
N LEU A 53 -25.78 5.97 -12.78
CA LEU A 53 -25.21 5.04 -13.77
C LEU A 53 -25.94 3.69 -13.81
N ARG A 54 -27.01 3.52 -13.04
CA ARG A 54 -27.64 2.22 -12.77
C ARG A 54 -28.13 1.48 -14.02
N GLU A 55 -28.71 2.19 -14.98
CA GLU A 55 -29.19 1.56 -16.21
C GLU A 55 -28.03 0.96 -17.02
N TRP A 56 -26.93 1.67 -17.14
CA TRP A 56 -25.72 1.21 -17.82
C TRP A 56 -25.06 0.06 -17.07
N ASP A 57 -24.94 0.17 -15.75
CA ASP A 57 -24.36 -0.86 -14.89
C ASP A 57 -25.12 -2.17 -15.03
N MET A 58 -26.45 -2.14 -14.97
CA MET A 58 -27.28 -3.34 -15.10
C MET A 58 -27.14 -3.99 -16.48
N LYS A 59 -27.09 -3.20 -17.55
CA LYS A 59 -26.85 -3.73 -18.90
C LYS A 59 -25.51 -4.42 -19.03
N LEU A 60 -24.48 -3.93 -18.33
CA LEU A 60 -23.16 -4.53 -18.30
C LEU A 60 -23.16 -5.80 -17.45
N LEU A 61 -23.61 -5.71 -16.20
CA LEU A 61 -23.56 -6.78 -15.21
C LEU A 61 -24.39 -8.01 -15.59
N GLN A 62 -25.51 -7.83 -16.26
CA GLN A 62 -26.34 -8.94 -16.76
C GLN A 62 -25.60 -9.88 -17.73
N ARG A 63 -24.48 -9.47 -18.30
CA ARG A 63 -23.66 -10.29 -19.21
C ARG A 63 -22.75 -11.26 -18.44
N TYR A 64 -22.59 -11.10 -17.14
CA TYR A 64 -21.65 -11.83 -16.30
C TYR A 64 -22.38 -12.62 -15.23
N LYS A 65 -21.68 -13.63 -14.68
CA LYS A 65 -22.16 -14.33 -13.47
C LYS A 65 -22.08 -13.39 -12.28
N PRO A 66 -22.95 -13.59 -11.26
CA PRO A 66 -22.86 -12.87 -10.00
C PRO A 66 -21.45 -12.97 -9.37
N PHE A 67 -21.08 -11.98 -8.58
CA PHE A 67 -19.85 -11.99 -7.82
C PHE A 67 -19.77 -13.23 -6.92
N TYR A 68 -18.59 -13.82 -6.88
CA TYR A 68 -18.34 -15.03 -6.09
C TYR A 68 -17.43 -14.72 -4.90
N LEU A 69 -17.89 -15.09 -3.72
CA LEU A 69 -17.14 -14.94 -2.47
C LEU A 69 -17.21 -16.26 -1.67
N PRO A 70 -16.20 -17.13 -1.75
CA PRO A 70 -16.31 -18.53 -1.36
C PRO A 70 -16.52 -18.81 0.14
N PHE A 71 -16.47 -17.81 1.01
CA PHE A 71 -16.66 -17.97 2.45
C PHE A 71 -17.92 -17.27 2.99
N CYS A 72 -18.90 -16.98 2.15
CA CYS A 72 -20.14 -16.30 2.54
C CYS A 72 -21.40 -17.11 2.23
N ASP A 73 -21.44 -18.35 2.65
CA ASP A 73 -22.59 -19.25 2.57
C ASP A 73 -23.53 -19.19 3.79
N VAL A 74 -23.16 -18.39 4.80
CA VAL A 74 -23.99 -18.09 5.96
C VAL A 74 -24.20 -16.58 6.06
N CYS A 75 -25.45 -16.13 6.14
CA CYS A 75 -25.77 -14.73 6.39
C CYS A 75 -25.99 -14.48 7.90
N CYS A 76 -25.26 -13.50 8.47
CA CYS A 76 -25.35 -13.09 9.88
C CYS A 76 -25.46 -11.56 10.05
N LEU A 77 -25.90 -10.82 9.01
CA LEU A 77 -25.88 -9.35 9.02
C LEU A 77 -27.18 -8.71 9.54
N CYS A 78 -28.06 -9.46 10.17
CA CYS A 78 -29.29 -8.89 10.75
C CYS A 78 -29.74 -9.63 12.02
N THR A 79 -30.76 -9.08 12.67
CA THR A 79 -31.33 -9.62 13.92
C THR A 79 -32.20 -10.87 13.72
N PHE A 80 -32.54 -11.25 12.50
CA PHE A 80 -33.28 -12.50 12.23
C PHE A 80 -32.44 -13.77 12.49
N GLY A 81 -31.13 -13.61 12.69
CA GLY A 81 -30.24 -14.69 13.07
C GLY A 81 -29.33 -15.15 11.94
N LYS A 82 -28.67 -16.31 12.18
CA LYS A 82 -27.85 -16.95 11.15
C LYS A 82 -28.74 -17.66 10.16
N CYS A 83 -28.59 -17.33 8.87
CA CYS A 83 -29.28 -18.00 7.80
C CYS A 83 -28.29 -18.80 6.95
N ASP A 84 -28.45 -20.10 6.87
CA ASP A 84 -27.75 -20.97 5.94
C ASP A 84 -28.34 -20.80 4.54
N LEU A 85 -27.52 -20.33 3.59
CA LEU A 85 -27.91 -20.06 2.21
C LEU A 85 -27.45 -21.17 1.22
N THR A 86 -26.82 -22.23 1.72
CA THR A 86 -26.36 -23.35 0.89
C THR A 86 -27.52 -24.10 0.22
N GLY A 87 -27.25 -24.73 -0.91
CA GLY A 87 -28.24 -25.55 -1.62
C GLY A 87 -29.47 -24.77 -2.14
N GLY A 88 -29.32 -23.49 -2.44
CA GLY A 88 -30.38 -22.65 -2.98
C GLY A 88 -31.40 -22.12 -1.95
N LYS A 89 -31.11 -22.26 -0.66
CA LYS A 89 -31.93 -21.71 0.41
C LYS A 89 -31.92 -20.17 0.38
N ARG A 90 -32.95 -19.59 0.96
CA ARG A 90 -33.07 -18.13 1.16
C ARG A 90 -33.01 -17.80 2.65
N GLY A 91 -32.48 -16.64 2.95
CA GLY A 91 -32.50 -16.09 4.30
C GLY A 91 -33.92 -15.70 4.75
N ALA A 92 -34.11 -15.45 6.04
CA ALA A 92 -35.38 -15.02 6.60
C ALA A 92 -35.93 -13.72 5.98
N CYS A 93 -35.08 -12.86 5.44
CA CYS A 93 -35.45 -11.64 4.71
C CYS A 93 -35.66 -11.88 3.21
N GLY A 94 -35.51 -13.12 2.71
CA GLY A 94 -35.64 -13.46 1.30
C GLY A 94 -34.36 -13.40 0.47
N ILE A 95 -33.24 -12.96 1.06
CA ILE A 95 -31.96 -12.87 0.35
C ILE A 95 -31.48 -14.26 -0.10
N ASP A 96 -30.94 -14.34 -1.31
CA ASP A 96 -30.29 -15.54 -1.82
C ASP A 96 -28.75 -15.44 -1.73
N MET A 97 -28.06 -16.50 -2.12
CA MET A 97 -26.60 -16.59 -2.07
C MET A 97 -25.93 -15.52 -2.94
N ALA A 98 -26.41 -15.29 -4.14
CA ALA A 98 -25.82 -14.33 -5.07
C ALA A 98 -25.89 -12.91 -4.52
N ALA A 99 -27.07 -12.49 -4.04
CA ALA A 99 -27.24 -11.19 -3.41
C ALA A 99 -26.43 -11.05 -2.13
N GLN A 100 -26.32 -12.10 -1.30
CA GLN A 100 -25.52 -12.06 -0.08
C GLN A 100 -24.03 -11.88 -0.39
N GLN A 101 -23.49 -12.62 -1.33
CA GLN A 101 -22.09 -12.50 -1.72
C GLN A 101 -21.76 -11.13 -2.29
N SER A 102 -22.61 -10.61 -3.17
CA SER A 102 -22.47 -9.25 -3.73
C SER A 102 -22.59 -8.17 -2.66
N ARG A 103 -23.47 -8.35 -1.66
CA ARG A 103 -23.57 -7.44 -0.50
C ARG A 103 -22.29 -7.41 0.34
N ILE A 104 -21.67 -8.57 0.58
CA ILE A 104 -20.40 -8.61 1.33
C ILE A 104 -19.26 -7.97 0.52
N VAL A 105 -19.25 -8.16 -0.81
CA VAL A 105 -18.27 -7.46 -1.66
C VAL A 105 -18.48 -5.95 -1.58
N LEU A 106 -19.73 -5.46 -1.65
CA LEU A 106 -20.02 -4.05 -1.47
C LEU A 106 -19.53 -3.52 -0.12
N LEU A 107 -19.82 -4.25 0.97
CA LEU A 107 -19.36 -3.86 2.30
C LEU A 107 -17.83 -3.77 2.37
N ALA A 108 -17.11 -4.74 1.81
CA ALA A 108 -15.65 -4.74 1.77
C ALA A 108 -15.11 -3.55 0.96
N CYS A 109 -15.73 -3.24 -0.19
CA CYS A 109 -15.37 -2.08 -1.00
C CYS A 109 -15.64 -0.76 -0.27
N CYS A 110 -16.77 -0.63 0.43
CA CYS A 110 -17.06 0.53 1.26
C CYS A 110 -16.03 0.73 2.38
N ILE A 111 -15.59 -0.35 3.02
CA ILE A 111 -14.53 -0.30 4.05
C ILE A 111 -13.23 0.24 3.45
N GLY A 112 -12.83 -0.27 2.28
CA GLY A 112 -11.63 0.19 1.57
C GLY A 112 -11.73 1.67 1.17
N ALA A 113 -12.83 2.05 0.51
CA ALA A 113 -13.04 3.43 0.09
C ALA A 113 -13.10 4.42 1.27
N ALA A 114 -13.77 4.05 2.36
CA ALA A 114 -13.80 4.85 3.58
C ALA A 114 -12.40 5.01 4.20
N THR A 115 -11.59 3.97 4.11
CA THR A 115 -10.22 3.97 4.63
C THR A 115 -9.33 4.95 3.84
N HIS A 116 -9.35 4.89 2.52
CA HIS A 116 -8.58 5.80 1.66
C HIS A 116 -9.10 7.24 1.73
N THR A 117 -10.42 7.42 1.70
CA THR A 117 -11.04 8.76 1.81
C THR A 117 -10.74 9.39 3.18
N GLY A 118 -10.81 8.62 4.26
CA GLY A 118 -10.46 9.11 5.59
C GLY A 118 -8.97 9.49 5.72
N HIS A 119 -8.06 8.79 5.04
CA HIS A 119 -6.66 9.22 4.92
C HIS A 119 -6.57 10.58 4.18
N ALA A 120 -7.24 10.69 3.02
CA ALA A 120 -7.27 11.95 2.27
C ALA A 120 -7.85 13.11 3.10
N ARG A 121 -8.91 12.85 3.86
CA ARG A 121 -9.55 13.82 4.76
C ARG A 121 -8.56 14.35 5.81
N HIS A 122 -7.91 13.47 6.55
CA HIS A 122 -6.92 13.87 7.56
C HIS A 122 -5.79 14.73 6.97
N LEU A 123 -5.29 14.32 5.79
CA LEU A 123 -4.25 15.07 5.10
C LEU A 123 -4.73 16.46 4.68
N VAL A 124 -5.90 16.55 4.04
CA VAL A 124 -6.45 17.83 3.55
C VAL A 124 -6.77 18.76 4.73
N GLU A 125 -7.37 18.25 5.81
CA GLU A 125 -7.65 19.03 7.03
C GLU A 125 -6.37 19.58 7.66
N HIS A 126 -5.34 18.74 7.85
CA HIS A 126 -4.04 19.17 8.35
C HIS A 126 -3.43 20.29 7.48
N LEU A 127 -3.50 20.16 6.16
CA LEU A 127 -2.99 21.17 5.25
C LEU A 127 -3.82 22.46 5.26
N ILE A 128 -5.14 22.35 5.41
CA ILE A 128 -6.03 23.52 5.55
C ILE A 128 -5.74 24.27 6.85
N GLU A 129 -5.51 23.57 7.95
CA GLU A 129 -5.09 24.19 9.21
C GLU A 129 -3.77 24.94 9.06
N LYS A 130 -2.82 24.38 8.34
CA LYS A 130 -1.47 24.94 8.17
C LYS A 130 -1.42 26.07 7.13
N TYR A 131 -2.11 25.93 6.01
CA TYR A 131 -1.99 26.84 4.85
C TYR A 131 -3.28 27.56 4.46
N GLY A 132 -4.42 27.15 5.01
CA GLY A 132 -5.75 27.68 4.70
C GLY A 132 -6.38 27.11 3.42
N ARG A 133 -7.71 27.15 3.35
CA ARG A 133 -8.51 26.62 2.23
C ARG A 133 -8.14 27.19 0.85
N ARG A 134 -7.57 28.39 0.80
CA ARG A 134 -7.22 29.10 -0.45
C ARG A 134 -5.83 28.75 -0.97
N MET A 135 -5.10 27.86 -0.32
CA MET A 135 -3.81 27.42 -0.84
C MET A 135 -3.98 26.85 -2.25
N PRO A 136 -3.25 27.41 -3.25
CA PRO A 136 -3.38 26.94 -4.62
C PRO A 136 -2.69 25.57 -4.81
N LEU A 137 -3.26 24.77 -5.69
CA LEU A 137 -2.71 23.48 -6.08
C LEU A 137 -1.91 23.62 -7.37
N ASP A 138 -0.66 23.15 -7.37
CA ASP A 138 0.19 23.05 -8.56
C ASP A 138 0.53 21.59 -8.82
N VAL A 139 -0.30 20.92 -9.61
CA VAL A 139 -0.14 19.51 -9.97
C VAL A 139 0.26 19.30 -11.43
N GLY A 140 0.49 20.39 -12.17
CA GLY A 140 0.89 20.38 -13.57
C GLY A 140 2.25 19.74 -13.79
N GLY A 141 2.36 18.86 -14.78
CA GLY A 141 3.62 18.29 -15.26
C GLY A 141 4.30 19.22 -16.27
N LEU A 142 5.61 19.05 -16.48
CA LEU A 142 6.38 19.84 -17.45
C LEU A 142 5.93 19.62 -18.91
N ASN A 143 5.49 18.40 -19.25
CA ASN A 143 5.25 17.97 -20.62
C ASN A 143 3.80 17.56 -20.90
N ILE A 144 3.02 17.23 -19.89
CA ILE A 144 1.62 16.79 -20.02
C ILE A 144 0.81 17.50 -18.96
N GLN A 145 -0.22 18.22 -19.37
CA GLN A 145 -1.12 18.95 -18.48
C GLN A 145 -2.44 18.19 -18.28
N VAL A 146 -2.36 16.89 -18.06
CA VAL A 146 -3.53 16.12 -17.62
C VAL A 146 -3.47 16.07 -16.10
N GLU A 147 -4.25 16.90 -15.47
CA GLU A 147 -4.27 17.10 -14.03
C GLU A 147 -5.61 16.60 -13.47
N ALA A 148 -5.57 15.90 -12.34
CA ALA A 148 -6.76 15.38 -11.66
C ALA A 148 -7.74 14.64 -12.59
N PRO A 149 -7.30 13.65 -13.40
CA PRO A 149 -8.13 13.06 -14.45
C PRO A 149 -9.36 12.34 -13.89
N ILE A 150 -9.26 11.71 -12.74
CA ILE A 150 -10.36 10.95 -12.14
C ILE A 150 -11.37 11.90 -11.51
N THR A 151 -10.92 12.88 -10.74
CA THR A 151 -11.77 13.91 -10.13
C THR A 151 -12.53 14.68 -11.21
N ARG A 152 -11.87 15.04 -12.30
CA ARG A 152 -12.51 15.71 -13.43
C ARG A 152 -13.54 14.83 -14.13
N LEU A 153 -13.23 13.54 -14.33
CA LEU A 153 -14.14 12.60 -14.96
C LEU A 153 -15.40 12.36 -14.10
N VAL A 154 -15.23 12.16 -12.80
CA VAL A 154 -16.31 11.80 -11.88
C VAL A 154 -17.05 13.02 -11.37
N CYS A 155 -16.33 14.04 -10.90
CA CYS A 155 -16.93 15.22 -10.29
C CYS A 155 -17.16 16.37 -11.29
N GLY A 156 -16.60 16.30 -12.49
CA GLY A 156 -16.68 17.37 -13.48
C GLY A 156 -15.93 18.65 -13.07
N VAL A 157 -15.05 18.57 -12.06
CA VAL A 157 -14.34 19.71 -11.50
C VAL A 157 -12.84 19.44 -11.52
N LYS A 158 -12.05 20.43 -11.95
CA LYS A 158 -10.61 20.47 -11.73
C LYS A 158 -10.35 21.20 -10.42
N PRO A 159 -9.78 20.54 -9.39
CA PRO A 159 -9.47 21.24 -8.15
C PRO A 159 -8.34 22.24 -8.36
N GLU A 160 -8.52 23.46 -7.89
CA GLU A 160 -7.55 24.57 -7.98
C GLU A 160 -7.01 24.96 -6.59
N THR A 161 -7.71 24.59 -5.50
CA THR A 161 -7.37 24.92 -4.12
C THR A 161 -7.58 23.75 -3.16
N LEU A 162 -7.01 23.81 -1.96
CA LEU A 162 -7.28 22.83 -0.90
C LEU A 162 -8.78 22.77 -0.54
N GLY A 163 -9.48 23.90 -0.62
CA GLY A 163 -10.92 23.94 -0.38
C GLY A 163 -11.72 23.12 -1.40
N ASP A 164 -11.29 23.09 -2.66
CA ASP A 164 -11.93 22.27 -3.68
C ASP A 164 -11.75 20.77 -3.39
N LEU A 165 -10.58 20.39 -2.84
CA LEU A 165 -10.34 19.01 -2.40
C LEU A 165 -11.24 18.63 -1.22
N GLU A 166 -11.45 19.53 -0.27
CA GLU A 166 -12.35 19.29 0.85
C GLU A 166 -13.80 19.12 0.39
N ASP A 167 -14.28 19.98 -0.50
CA ASP A 167 -15.64 19.89 -1.05
C ASP A 167 -15.86 18.58 -1.85
N ILE A 168 -14.83 18.10 -2.55
CA ILE A 168 -14.86 16.81 -3.24
C ILE A 168 -14.92 15.66 -2.23
N LEU A 169 -14.17 15.73 -1.13
CA LEU A 169 -14.22 14.71 -0.08
C LEU A 169 -15.57 14.66 0.62
N ASP A 170 -16.23 15.81 0.83
CA ASP A 170 -17.59 15.86 1.38
C ASP A 170 -18.58 15.05 0.52
N TYR A 171 -18.48 15.20 -0.80
CA TYR A 171 -19.26 14.38 -1.73
C TYR A 171 -18.94 12.89 -1.60
N VAL A 172 -17.64 12.52 -1.60
CA VAL A 172 -17.22 11.11 -1.54
C VAL A 172 -17.69 10.45 -0.25
N GLU A 173 -17.53 11.09 0.89
CA GLU A 173 -17.94 10.59 2.20
C GLU A 173 -19.47 10.42 2.29
N GLN A 174 -20.23 11.37 1.77
CA GLN A 174 -21.68 11.27 1.69
C GLN A 174 -22.10 10.05 0.86
N GLN A 175 -21.50 9.84 -0.31
CA GLN A 175 -21.83 8.72 -1.18
C GLN A 175 -21.42 7.37 -0.55
N ILE A 176 -20.27 7.28 0.14
CA ILE A 176 -19.89 6.08 0.88
C ILE A 176 -20.93 5.76 1.96
N THR A 177 -21.42 6.77 2.68
CA THR A 177 -22.47 6.59 3.68
C THR A 177 -23.76 6.03 3.05
N HIS A 178 -24.15 6.53 1.89
CA HIS A 178 -25.30 6.00 1.14
C HIS A 178 -25.07 4.55 0.70
N CYS A 179 -23.88 4.21 0.19
CA CYS A 179 -23.52 2.84 -0.18
C CYS A 179 -23.53 1.88 1.01
N LEU A 180 -23.05 2.31 2.17
CA LEU A 180 -23.11 1.52 3.41
C LEU A 180 -24.55 1.28 3.85
N SER A 181 -25.44 2.27 3.71
CA SER A 181 -26.85 2.12 4.07
C SER A 181 -27.57 1.04 3.23
N VAL A 182 -27.15 0.86 1.98
CA VAL A 182 -27.65 -0.20 1.09
C VAL A 182 -27.31 -1.60 1.59
N CYS A 183 -26.24 -1.76 2.35
CA CYS A 183 -25.89 -3.06 2.95
C CYS A 183 -26.87 -3.51 4.05
N HIS A 184 -27.81 -2.65 4.46
CA HIS A 184 -28.84 -3.01 5.43
C HIS A 184 -29.83 -4.02 4.85
N THR A 185 -30.35 -4.88 5.71
CA THR A 185 -31.35 -5.89 5.34
C THR A 185 -32.58 -5.28 4.67
N GLY A 186 -32.93 -5.81 3.50
CA GLY A 186 -34.12 -5.41 2.76
C GLY A 186 -34.01 -4.10 1.97
N GLN A 187 -32.83 -3.52 1.89
CA GLN A 187 -32.62 -2.32 1.07
C GLN A 187 -32.50 -2.62 -0.43
N GLU A 188 -31.97 -3.79 -0.77
CA GLU A 188 -31.76 -4.21 -2.16
C GLU A 188 -32.36 -5.61 -2.41
N GLY A 189 -32.82 -5.81 -3.62
CA GLY A 189 -33.57 -7.04 -4.00
C GLY A 189 -32.73 -8.09 -4.73
N SER A 190 -31.60 -7.72 -5.32
CA SER A 190 -30.83 -8.62 -6.18
C SER A 190 -29.33 -8.37 -6.09
N ASN A 191 -28.53 -9.34 -6.58
CA ASN A 191 -27.09 -9.17 -6.74
C ASN A 191 -26.74 -7.98 -7.63
N LEU A 192 -27.51 -7.72 -8.71
CA LEU A 192 -27.24 -6.61 -9.62
C LEU A 192 -27.30 -5.24 -8.92
N ASP A 193 -28.20 -5.09 -7.95
CA ASP A 193 -28.31 -3.88 -7.16
C ASP A 193 -27.06 -3.63 -6.33
N PHE A 194 -26.54 -4.65 -5.67
CA PHE A 194 -25.30 -4.54 -4.91
C PHE A 194 -24.08 -4.33 -5.82
N GLU A 195 -24.00 -5.08 -6.92
CA GLU A 195 -22.86 -5.03 -7.85
C GLU A 195 -22.76 -3.69 -8.56
N SER A 196 -23.88 -3.05 -8.94
CA SER A 196 -23.87 -1.70 -9.52
C SER A 196 -23.28 -0.68 -8.54
N LYS A 197 -23.57 -0.84 -7.25
CA LYS A 197 -23.02 0.03 -6.21
C LYS A 197 -21.55 -0.26 -5.89
N VAL A 198 -21.08 -1.48 -6.14
CA VAL A 198 -19.62 -1.77 -6.08
C VAL A 198 -18.88 -0.94 -7.12
N PHE A 199 -19.40 -0.79 -8.34
CA PHE A 199 -18.79 0.10 -9.33
C PHE A 199 -18.79 1.56 -8.88
N HIS A 200 -19.90 2.02 -8.30
CA HIS A 200 -19.98 3.38 -7.76
C HIS A 200 -18.96 3.61 -6.65
N VAL A 201 -18.83 2.68 -5.70
CA VAL A 201 -17.81 2.76 -4.63
C VAL A 201 -16.41 2.73 -5.20
N GLY A 202 -16.15 1.94 -6.24
CA GLY A 202 -14.85 1.93 -6.92
C GLY A 202 -14.48 3.28 -7.53
N MET A 203 -15.45 4.00 -8.11
CA MET A 203 -15.22 5.38 -8.57
C MET A 203 -14.89 6.33 -7.40
N LEU A 204 -15.63 6.23 -6.30
CA LEU A 204 -15.42 7.05 -5.11
C LEU A 204 -14.04 6.81 -4.49
N ASP A 205 -13.61 5.56 -4.42
CA ASP A 205 -12.29 5.17 -3.93
C ASP A 205 -11.18 5.83 -4.75
N HIS A 206 -11.28 5.78 -6.08
CA HIS A 206 -10.31 6.41 -6.97
C HIS A 206 -10.27 7.93 -6.82
N VAL A 207 -11.41 8.58 -6.62
CA VAL A 207 -11.47 10.03 -6.34
C VAL A 207 -10.76 10.34 -5.02
N GLY A 208 -11.04 9.60 -3.95
CA GLY A 208 -10.42 9.80 -2.65
C GLY A 208 -8.89 9.62 -2.70
N MET A 209 -8.42 8.61 -3.42
CA MET A 209 -6.98 8.38 -3.60
C MET A 209 -6.31 9.48 -4.43
N GLU A 210 -6.95 9.95 -5.50
CA GLU A 210 -6.41 11.05 -6.31
C GLU A 210 -6.34 12.35 -5.51
N VAL A 211 -7.35 12.64 -4.68
CA VAL A 211 -7.34 13.79 -3.76
C VAL A 211 -6.16 13.72 -2.80
N ALA A 212 -5.90 12.56 -2.19
CA ALA A 212 -4.74 12.38 -1.32
C ALA A 212 -3.42 12.62 -2.07
N ASP A 213 -3.28 12.10 -3.28
CA ASP A 213 -2.08 12.27 -4.10
C ASP A 213 -1.85 13.74 -4.48
N ILE A 214 -2.90 14.43 -4.90
CA ILE A 214 -2.85 15.87 -5.22
C ILE A 214 -2.40 16.69 -4.01
N ALA A 215 -2.98 16.42 -2.84
CA ALA A 215 -2.63 17.10 -1.60
C ALA A 215 -1.15 16.87 -1.23
N GLN A 216 -0.65 15.64 -1.34
CA GLN A 216 0.75 15.29 -1.07
C GLN A 216 1.72 15.97 -2.06
N ILE A 217 1.38 15.98 -3.35
CA ILE A 217 2.20 16.66 -4.36
C ILE A 217 2.28 18.16 -4.06
N ALA A 218 1.15 18.78 -3.77
CA ALA A 218 1.09 20.22 -3.52
C ALA A 218 1.82 20.64 -2.23
N ALA A 219 1.64 19.87 -1.16
CA ALA A 219 2.19 20.23 0.15
C ALA A 219 3.64 19.79 0.35
N TYR A 220 4.00 18.61 -0.14
CA TYR A 220 5.30 17.98 0.12
C TYR A 220 6.20 17.93 -1.11
N ASN A 221 5.78 18.54 -2.21
CA ASN A 221 6.53 18.58 -3.45
C ASN A 221 6.95 17.18 -3.94
N PHE A 222 6.05 16.22 -3.84
CA PHE A 222 6.29 14.87 -4.34
C PHE A 222 6.53 14.87 -5.86
N PRO A 223 7.28 13.91 -6.41
CA PRO A 223 7.50 13.80 -7.83
C PRO A 223 6.18 13.70 -8.60
N LYS A 224 6.02 14.54 -9.62
CA LYS A 224 4.80 14.60 -10.44
C LYS A 224 4.78 13.59 -11.59
N GLY A 225 5.87 12.87 -11.81
CA GLY A 225 5.99 11.88 -12.88
C GLY A 225 7.32 11.13 -12.84
N ASP A 226 7.41 10.06 -13.63
CA ASP A 226 8.56 9.16 -13.68
C ASP A 226 9.92 9.81 -13.92
N PRO A 227 10.06 10.79 -14.84
CA PRO A 227 11.37 11.41 -15.06
C PRO A 227 11.99 12.01 -13.79
N ASP A 228 11.14 12.46 -12.88
CA ASP A 228 11.56 13.13 -11.64
C ASP A 228 11.61 12.17 -10.44
N ALA A 229 11.12 10.94 -10.59
CA ALA A 229 11.06 9.96 -9.53
C ALA A 229 12.42 9.24 -9.38
N PRO A 230 13.05 9.29 -8.20
CA PRO A 230 14.33 8.66 -7.96
C PRO A 230 14.21 7.13 -7.85
N LEU A 231 15.32 6.43 -8.12
CA LEU A 231 15.49 5.04 -7.67
C LEU A 231 15.79 5.04 -6.18
N VAL A 232 15.03 4.27 -5.42
CA VAL A 232 15.10 4.19 -3.96
C VAL A 232 15.40 2.78 -3.49
N ASP A 233 15.88 2.66 -2.25
CA ASP A 233 16.26 1.40 -1.64
C ASP A 233 15.02 0.60 -1.20
N LEU A 234 14.99 -0.69 -1.55
CA LEU A 234 13.98 -1.65 -1.15
C LEU A 234 14.63 -2.89 -0.55
N GLY A 235 14.16 -3.30 0.61
CA GLY A 235 14.55 -4.53 1.30
C GLY A 235 15.32 -4.30 2.59
N TYR A 236 15.31 -5.32 3.46
CA TYR A 236 15.94 -5.27 4.78
C TYR A 236 17.43 -4.97 4.71
N GLY A 237 18.15 -5.57 3.75
CA GLY A 237 19.61 -5.42 3.60
C GLY A 237 20.06 -3.99 3.28
N THR A 238 19.14 -3.09 2.91
CA THR A 238 19.44 -1.67 2.66
C THR A 238 19.52 -0.85 3.94
N VAL A 239 19.03 -1.37 5.08
CA VAL A 239 19.00 -0.66 6.37
C VAL A 239 20.36 -0.79 7.07
N ASN A 240 20.94 0.33 7.44
CA ASN A 240 22.13 0.33 8.28
C ASN A 240 21.75 0.11 9.75
N ILE A 241 21.83 -1.13 10.21
CA ILE A 241 21.45 -1.54 11.56
C ILE A 241 22.37 -1.01 12.67
N GLU A 242 23.50 -0.39 12.33
CA GLU A 242 24.39 0.26 13.30
C GLU A 242 23.89 1.64 13.72
N LYS A 243 23.00 2.24 12.94
CA LYS A 243 22.33 3.50 13.25
C LYS A 243 21.03 3.26 14.04
N PRO A 244 20.51 4.29 14.72
CA PRO A 244 19.14 4.25 15.22
C PRO A 244 18.16 4.05 14.05
N VAL A 245 17.14 3.19 14.25
CA VAL A 245 16.16 2.83 13.23
C VAL A 245 14.74 3.18 13.69
N ILE A 246 14.07 4.02 12.93
CA ILE A 246 12.64 4.32 13.09
C ILE A 246 11.88 3.56 12.00
N LEU A 247 10.95 2.69 12.42
CA LEU A 247 10.07 1.94 11.53
C LEU A 247 8.69 2.56 11.51
N CYS A 248 8.25 3.00 10.34
CA CYS A 248 6.90 3.52 10.10
C CYS A 248 6.04 2.47 9.39
N ILE A 249 4.84 2.22 9.90
CA ILE A 249 3.92 1.21 9.37
C ILE A 249 2.55 1.84 9.13
N GLY A 250 2.06 1.75 7.90
CA GLY A 250 0.70 2.14 7.54
C GLY A 250 0.59 2.84 6.19
N HIS A 251 -0.27 3.84 6.12
CA HIS A 251 -0.64 4.51 4.86
C HIS A 251 -0.64 6.04 4.94
N ASN A 252 -0.43 6.62 6.12
CA ASN A 252 -0.39 8.06 6.32
C ASN A 252 1.05 8.55 6.49
N VAL A 253 1.57 9.25 5.49
CA VAL A 253 2.95 9.76 5.49
C VAL A 253 3.17 10.93 6.44
N VAL A 254 2.13 11.65 6.85
CA VAL A 254 2.25 12.91 7.61
C VAL A 254 3.11 12.78 8.87
N PRO A 255 2.94 11.76 9.73
CA PRO A 255 3.83 11.55 10.87
C PRO A 255 5.29 11.32 10.46
N SER A 256 5.51 10.60 9.35
CA SER A 256 6.87 10.33 8.84
C SER A 256 7.53 11.58 8.26
N VAL A 257 6.75 12.49 7.66
CA VAL A 257 7.22 13.82 7.25
C VAL A 257 7.72 14.60 8.46
N GLY A 258 6.95 14.63 9.56
CA GLY A 258 7.37 15.26 10.81
C GLY A 258 8.70 14.69 11.34
N ILE A 259 8.92 13.37 11.25
CA ILE A 259 10.19 12.73 11.62
C ILE A 259 11.34 13.26 10.75
N ILE A 260 11.16 13.28 9.44
CA ILE A 260 12.20 13.69 8.48
C ILE A 260 12.52 15.17 8.64
N ASP A 261 11.52 16.01 8.82
CA ASP A 261 11.72 17.44 8.98
C ASP A 261 12.44 17.75 10.29
N TYR A 262 12.05 17.12 11.40
CA TYR A 262 12.76 17.27 12.66
C TYR A 262 14.23 16.84 12.54
N MET A 263 14.53 15.74 11.82
CA MET A 263 15.89 15.30 11.56
C MET A 263 16.70 16.35 10.77
N LYS A 264 16.10 16.90 9.70
CA LYS A 264 16.76 17.94 8.87
C LYS A 264 17.05 19.20 9.66
N GLU A 265 16.08 19.69 10.42
CA GLU A 265 16.19 20.90 11.22
C GLU A 265 17.25 20.79 12.33
N ASN A 266 17.45 19.59 12.85
CA ASN A 266 18.43 19.32 13.91
C ASN A 266 19.79 18.77 13.40
N GLY A 267 20.02 18.76 12.07
CA GLY A 267 21.28 18.30 11.48
C GLY A 267 21.54 16.79 11.62
N LEU A 268 20.49 16.00 11.81
CA LEU A 268 20.54 14.55 12.00
C LEU A 268 20.28 13.76 10.71
N ASP A 269 20.20 14.46 9.57
CA ASP A 269 19.96 13.81 8.29
C ASP A 269 21.08 12.85 7.94
N GLY A 270 20.74 11.57 7.81
CA GLY A 270 21.68 10.49 7.59
C GLY A 270 22.28 9.85 8.85
N GLU A 271 21.99 10.36 10.05
CA GLU A 271 22.40 9.73 11.32
C GLU A 271 21.39 8.68 11.81
N ILE A 272 20.16 8.75 11.32
CA ILE A 272 19.05 7.87 11.68
C ILE A 272 18.50 7.23 10.41
N GLU A 273 18.19 5.95 10.47
CA GLU A 273 17.49 5.23 9.40
C GLU A 273 15.98 5.40 9.58
N VAL A 274 15.32 6.03 8.60
CA VAL A 274 13.86 6.08 8.51
C VAL A 274 13.42 5.10 7.45
N CYS A 275 12.70 4.09 7.87
CA CYS A 275 12.23 3.02 6.99
C CYS A 275 10.76 2.72 7.23
N GLY A 276 10.10 2.13 6.25
CA GLY A 276 8.71 1.83 6.36
C GLY A 276 8.26 0.56 5.66
N LEU A 277 7.05 0.20 5.95
CA LEU A 277 6.30 -0.90 5.32
C LEU A 277 5.05 -0.33 4.67
N CYS A 278 4.65 -0.90 3.53
CA CYS A 278 3.46 -0.53 2.78
C CYS A 278 3.52 0.87 2.14
N CYS A 279 2.38 1.53 1.99
CA CYS A 279 2.25 2.79 1.27
C CYS A 279 3.01 3.95 1.94
N THR A 280 3.00 4.03 3.26
CA THR A 280 3.83 5.00 4.01
C THR A 280 5.30 4.93 3.60
N ALA A 281 5.82 3.72 3.35
CA ALA A 281 7.21 3.55 2.91
C ALA A 281 7.47 4.17 1.53
N HIS A 282 6.56 4.00 0.57
CA HIS A 282 6.67 4.64 -0.73
C HIS A 282 6.69 6.17 -0.59
N ASP A 283 5.80 6.72 0.19
CA ASP A 283 5.70 8.16 0.39
C ASP A 283 6.88 8.75 1.14
N ILE A 284 7.42 8.04 2.13
CA ILE A 284 8.69 8.41 2.77
C ILE A 284 9.79 8.59 1.72
N THR A 285 9.91 7.66 0.77
CA THR A 285 10.95 7.72 -0.28
C THR A 285 10.68 8.80 -1.32
N ARG A 286 9.43 9.17 -1.53
CA ARG A 286 9.04 10.31 -2.39
C ARG A 286 9.38 11.65 -1.73
N TYR A 287 9.21 11.74 -0.42
CA TYR A 287 9.52 12.94 0.34
C TYR A 287 11.03 13.10 0.59
N HIS A 288 11.70 11.99 0.86
CA HIS A 288 13.11 12.01 1.22
C HIS A 288 13.86 10.81 0.64
N LYS A 289 14.81 11.08 -0.26
CA LYS A 289 15.58 10.06 -1.01
C LYS A 289 16.35 9.05 -0.17
N ARG A 290 16.60 9.34 1.13
CA ARG A 290 17.25 8.42 2.08
C ARG A 290 16.25 7.54 2.83
N GLY A 291 14.96 7.78 2.68
CA GLY A 291 13.92 6.87 3.16
C GLY A 291 14.07 5.50 2.51
N LYS A 292 13.65 4.46 3.22
CA LYS A 292 13.79 3.08 2.75
C LYS A 292 12.49 2.31 2.84
N ILE A 293 12.22 1.53 1.80
CA ILE A 293 11.11 0.59 1.77
C ILE A 293 11.64 -0.75 2.25
N ILE A 294 11.07 -1.31 3.33
CA ILE A 294 11.51 -2.61 3.84
C ILE A 294 10.86 -3.77 3.11
N GLY A 295 9.59 -3.61 2.76
CA GLY A 295 8.82 -4.63 2.06
C GLY A 295 7.32 -4.40 2.14
N PRO A 296 6.51 -5.37 1.66
CA PRO A 296 5.06 -5.30 1.71
C PRO A 296 4.54 -5.40 3.15
N ILE A 297 3.28 -4.98 3.32
CA ILE A 297 2.63 -4.90 4.65
C ILE A 297 2.61 -6.24 5.39
N SER A 298 2.57 -7.36 4.70
CA SER A 298 2.61 -8.70 5.30
C SER A 298 3.90 -9.00 6.08
N TRP A 299 4.99 -8.25 5.83
CA TRP A 299 6.29 -8.49 6.45
C TRP A 299 6.48 -7.79 7.81
N GLN A 300 5.44 -7.16 8.37
CA GLN A 300 5.52 -6.46 9.66
C GLN A 300 6.16 -7.34 10.75
N LEU A 301 5.67 -8.56 10.91
CA LEU A 301 6.18 -9.49 11.92
C LEU A 301 7.66 -9.87 11.68
N ARG A 302 8.02 -10.09 10.41
CA ARG A 302 9.39 -10.43 10.02
C ARG A 302 10.36 -9.32 10.44
N PHE A 303 10.01 -8.07 10.18
CA PHE A 303 10.88 -6.94 10.46
C PHE A 303 10.89 -6.54 11.95
N ILE A 304 9.74 -6.47 12.60
CA ILE A 304 9.68 -6.15 14.03
C ILE A 304 10.49 -7.18 14.84
N ARG A 305 10.26 -8.48 14.61
CA ARG A 305 10.96 -9.55 15.32
C ARG A 305 12.46 -9.62 15.06
N SER A 306 12.94 -9.02 13.99
CA SER A 306 14.40 -8.91 13.75
C SER A 306 15.12 -8.16 14.88
N GLY A 307 14.38 -7.36 15.64
CA GLY A 307 14.94 -6.53 16.71
C GLY A 307 15.67 -5.29 16.21
N VAL A 308 15.55 -4.98 14.92
CA VAL A 308 16.20 -3.81 14.30
C VAL A 308 15.52 -2.49 14.63
N PRO A 309 14.18 -2.35 14.64
CA PRO A 309 13.54 -1.08 14.94
C PRO A 309 13.80 -0.62 16.37
N ASP A 310 14.27 0.61 16.56
CA ASP A 310 14.45 1.25 17.86
C ASP A 310 13.18 1.94 18.34
N VAL A 311 12.37 2.40 17.38
CA VAL A 311 11.03 2.95 17.59
C VAL A 311 10.13 2.43 16.48
N VAL A 312 8.90 2.09 16.83
CA VAL A 312 7.86 1.73 15.86
C VAL A 312 6.79 2.81 15.88
N VAL A 313 6.55 3.42 14.73
CA VAL A 313 5.49 4.40 14.52
C VAL A 313 4.38 3.72 13.74
N LEU A 314 3.19 3.67 14.31
CA LEU A 314 1.99 3.10 13.72
C LEU A 314 1.09 4.26 13.33
N ASP A 315 0.91 4.46 12.04
CA ASP A 315 0.03 5.51 11.54
C ASP A 315 -1.41 4.99 11.39
N GLU A 316 -1.85 4.62 10.20
CA GLU A 316 -3.19 4.07 9.99
C GLU A 316 -3.21 3.03 8.87
N GLN A 317 -4.23 2.16 8.88
CA GLN A 317 -4.51 1.12 7.88
C GLN A 317 -3.51 -0.04 7.85
N CYS A 318 -4.03 -1.23 7.61
CA CYS A 318 -3.30 -2.48 7.40
C CYS A 318 -2.31 -2.86 8.50
N ILE A 319 -2.37 -2.22 9.66
CA ILE A 319 -1.51 -2.54 10.80
C ILE A 319 -2.00 -3.83 11.44
N ARG A 320 -1.09 -4.74 11.70
CA ARG A 320 -1.39 -5.97 12.44
C ARG A 320 -1.89 -5.62 13.84
N THR A 321 -2.94 -6.27 14.29
CA THR A 321 -3.52 -6.05 15.63
C THR A 321 -2.55 -6.40 16.76
N ASP A 322 -1.56 -7.26 16.48
CA ASP A 322 -0.51 -7.67 17.42
C ASP A 322 0.81 -6.89 17.26
N ALA A 323 0.91 -5.95 16.32
CA ALA A 323 2.14 -5.19 16.07
C ALA A 323 2.68 -4.49 17.34
N PHE A 324 1.78 -3.94 18.15
CA PHE A 324 2.12 -3.36 19.44
C PHE A 324 2.80 -4.36 20.38
N TYR A 325 2.21 -5.54 20.56
CA TYR A 325 2.74 -6.58 21.43
C TYR A 325 4.06 -7.15 20.91
N GLU A 326 4.21 -7.26 19.59
CA GLU A 326 5.45 -7.71 18.98
C GLU A 326 6.58 -6.69 19.16
N ALA A 327 6.29 -5.40 19.09
CA ALA A 327 7.25 -4.34 19.42
C ALA A 327 7.67 -4.40 20.91
N GLN A 328 6.72 -4.70 21.83
CA GLN A 328 7.04 -4.88 23.24
C GLN A 328 7.99 -6.05 23.49
N ARG A 329 7.87 -7.15 22.75
CA ARG A 329 8.77 -8.31 22.86
C ARG A 329 10.22 -7.96 22.60
N ILE A 330 10.47 -7.01 21.73
CA ILE A 330 11.82 -6.49 21.44
C ILE A 330 12.14 -5.22 22.24
N LYS A 331 11.28 -4.81 23.14
CA LYS A 331 11.39 -3.57 23.93
C LYS A 331 11.55 -2.30 23.09
N ALA A 332 10.95 -2.27 21.90
CA ALA A 332 10.86 -1.06 21.11
C ALA A 332 9.64 -0.25 21.54
N PRO A 333 9.80 1.02 21.94
CA PRO A 333 8.68 1.92 22.19
C PRO A 333 7.81 2.09 20.95
N VAL A 334 6.49 2.27 21.18
CA VAL A 334 5.53 2.45 20.09
C VAL A 334 4.91 3.84 20.18
N ILE A 335 4.88 4.54 19.07
CA ILE A 335 4.12 5.77 18.88
C ILE A 335 2.98 5.46 17.93
N VAL A 336 1.74 5.68 18.38
CA VAL A 336 0.55 5.58 17.55
C VAL A 336 0.15 6.99 17.13
N ALA A 337 0.01 7.21 15.84
CA ALA A 337 -0.18 8.53 15.25
C ALA A 337 -1.56 8.71 14.58
N SER A 338 -2.54 7.93 14.98
CA SER A 338 -3.91 8.01 14.44
C SER A 338 -4.94 7.59 15.49
N GLU A 339 -6.05 8.31 15.55
CA GLU A 339 -7.19 7.95 16.41
C GLU A 339 -7.88 6.65 15.96
N LYS A 340 -7.68 6.22 14.74
CA LYS A 340 -8.22 4.96 14.20
C LYS A 340 -7.56 3.72 14.79
N ASN A 341 -6.39 3.88 15.42
CA ASN A 341 -5.55 2.78 15.86
C ASN A 341 -4.90 3.08 17.22
N CYS A 342 -5.71 3.45 18.22
CA CYS A 342 -5.21 3.95 19.50
C CYS A 342 -4.51 2.90 20.38
N MET A 343 -4.68 1.61 20.14
CA MET A 343 -4.10 0.50 20.92
C MET A 343 -4.35 0.59 22.44
N GLY A 344 -5.37 1.37 22.87
CA GLY A 344 -5.61 1.63 24.29
C GLY A 344 -4.55 2.47 24.99
N LEU A 345 -3.67 3.12 24.24
CA LEU A 345 -2.61 3.97 24.76
C LEU A 345 -3.13 5.33 25.20
N PRO A 346 -2.49 5.97 26.21
CA PRO A 346 -2.87 7.30 26.62
C PRO A 346 -2.61 8.32 25.52
N ASN A 347 -3.56 9.21 25.30
CA ASN A 347 -3.37 10.35 24.39
C ASN A 347 -2.46 11.38 25.07
N ARG A 348 -1.28 11.55 24.52
CA ARG A 348 -0.20 12.42 25.00
C ARG A 348 0.05 13.61 24.06
N THR A 349 -0.90 13.88 23.13
CA THR A 349 -0.74 14.93 22.11
C THR A 349 -0.45 16.30 22.75
N ASN A 350 -1.04 16.59 23.89
CA ASN A 350 -0.85 17.89 24.57
C ASN A 350 0.26 17.88 25.64
N ASP A 351 0.89 16.74 25.89
CA ASP A 351 1.97 16.65 26.88
C ASP A 351 3.29 17.22 26.33
N PRO A 352 4.20 17.69 27.19
CA PRO A 352 5.55 18.08 26.75
C PRO A 352 6.28 16.90 26.11
N ALA A 353 6.92 17.12 24.96
CA ALA A 353 7.64 16.09 24.22
C ALA A 353 8.70 15.37 25.08
N ASP A 354 9.48 16.13 25.87
CA ASP A 354 10.53 15.56 26.71
C ASP A 354 9.97 14.63 27.81
N ALA A 355 8.78 14.91 28.36
CA ALA A 355 8.13 14.03 29.33
C ALA A 355 7.68 12.70 28.67
N ILE A 356 7.21 12.76 27.41
CA ILE A 356 6.85 11.56 26.66
C ILE A 356 8.10 10.72 26.38
N VAL A 357 9.17 11.38 25.94
CA VAL A 357 10.47 10.74 25.65
C VAL A 357 11.02 10.02 26.91
N GLU A 358 10.99 10.69 28.07
CA GLU A 358 11.47 10.10 29.34
C GLU A 358 10.66 8.86 29.73
N ASP A 359 9.34 8.93 29.65
CA ASP A 359 8.44 7.80 29.97
C ASP A 359 8.65 6.61 29.01
N LEU A 360 8.85 6.87 27.71
CA LEU A 360 9.09 5.83 26.70
C LEU A 360 10.48 5.19 26.86
N VAL A 361 11.52 5.99 27.07
CA VAL A 361 12.91 5.51 27.23
C VAL A 361 13.10 4.74 28.51
N SER A 362 12.48 5.19 29.61
CA SER A 362 12.55 4.48 30.90
C SER A 362 11.71 3.19 30.93
N GLY A 363 10.84 2.99 29.94
CA GLY A 363 9.90 1.86 29.91
C GLY A 363 8.73 2.01 30.90
N LYS A 364 8.51 3.20 31.45
CA LYS A 364 7.34 3.49 32.31
C LYS A 364 6.03 3.32 31.54
N THR A 365 6.02 3.68 30.26
CA THR A 365 4.94 3.38 29.32
C THR A 365 5.48 2.66 28.10
N PRO A 366 4.77 1.64 27.58
CA PRO A 366 5.20 0.90 26.41
C PRO A 366 4.99 1.65 25.09
N GLY A 367 4.18 2.71 25.11
CA GLY A 367 3.84 3.52 23.94
C GLY A 367 3.01 4.73 24.32
N ALA A 368 2.74 5.57 23.33
CA ALA A 368 1.93 6.77 23.44
C ALA A 368 1.13 7.03 22.17
N LEU A 369 -0.11 7.54 22.32
CA LEU A 369 -0.88 8.10 21.21
C LEU A 369 -0.51 9.59 21.10
N ILE A 370 -0.04 10.00 19.91
CA ILE A 370 0.33 11.39 19.58
C ILE A 370 -0.28 11.72 18.21
N LEU A 371 -1.22 12.65 18.18
CA LEU A 371 -1.94 13.02 16.94
C LEU A 371 -1.31 14.22 16.22
N ASP A 372 -0.40 14.93 16.86
CA ASP A 372 0.37 16.01 16.28
C ASP A 372 1.60 15.47 15.54
N PRO A 373 1.68 15.58 14.21
CA PRO A 373 2.77 15.02 13.42
C PRO A 373 4.15 15.61 13.74
N GLU A 374 4.22 16.89 14.04
CA GLU A 374 5.48 17.57 14.39
C GLU A 374 6.01 17.01 15.72
N LYS A 375 5.12 16.82 16.69
CA LYS A 375 5.46 16.18 17.96
C LYS A 375 5.83 14.70 17.80
N VAL A 376 5.17 13.96 16.90
CA VAL A 376 5.60 12.59 16.54
C VAL A 376 7.04 12.61 16.05
N GLY A 377 7.39 13.56 15.19
CA GLY A 377 8.74 13.74 14.67
C GLY A 377 9.76 13.93 15.79
N GLU A 378 9.55 14.92 16.64
CA GLU A 378 10.42 15.21 17.78
C GLU A 378 10.59 14.00 18.72
N VAL A 379 9.47 13.41 19.13
CA VAL A 379 9.49 12.29 20.09
C VAL A 379 10.15 11.06 19.49
N ALA A 380 9.80 10.67 18.27
CA ALA A 380 10.34 9.48 17.61
C ALA A 380 11.87 9.57 17.46
N VAL A 381 12.38 10.71 17.01
CA VAL A 381 13.82 10.94 16.84
C VAL A 381 14.56 10.92 18.18
N LYS A 382 14.08 11.66 19.17
CA LYS A 382 14.70 11.69 20.51
C LYS A 382 14.70 10.31 21.17
N VAL A 383 13.59 9.56 21.05
CA VAL A 383 13.50 8.20 21.60
C VAL A 383 14.43 7.25 20.86
N ALA A 384 14.48 7.27 19.53
CA ALA A 384 15.36 6.42 18.75
C ALA A 384 16.84 6.60 19.15
N LEU A 385 17.30 7.84 19.25
CA LEU A 385 18.68 8.16 19.67
C LEU A 385 19.03 7.65 21.07
N LYS A 386 18.07 7.73 22.02
CA LYS A 386 18.29 7.28 23.41
C LYS A 386 18.13 5.77 23.58
N VAL A 387 17.26 5.13 22.81
CA VAL A 387 16.96 3.70 22.94
C VAL A 387 17.93 2.83 22.16
N ALA A 388 18.38 3.25 20.98
CA ALA A 388 19.26 2.45 20.13
C ALA A 388 20.50 1.87 20.84
N PRO A 389 21.25 2.64 21.65
CA PRO A 389 22.42 2.10 22.37
C PRO A 389 22.05 1.02 23.40
N LEU A 390 20.84 1.09 23.95
CA LEU A 390 20.36 0.18 25.01
C LEU A 390 19.79 -1.11 24.45
N ARG A 391 19.20 -1.05 23.25
CA ARG A 391 18.32 -2.07 22.70
C ARG A 391 18.98 -3.15 21.86
N LYS A 392 20.21 -2.98 21.41
CA LYS A 392 20.96 -3.94 20.58
C LYS A 392 20.99 -5.39 21.13
N LYS A 393 20.59 -5.58 22.40
CA LYS A 393 20.53 -6.89 23.09
C LYS A 393 19.20 -7.62 22.90
N PHE A 394 18.14 -6.94 22.47
CA PHE A 394 16.79 -7.50 22.46
C PHE A 394 16.38 -7.92 21.06
N LYS A 395 16.45 -9.22 20.82
CA LYS A 395 16.03 -9.84 19.55
C LYS A 395 14.86 -10.78 19.84
N ALA A 396 13.87 -10.80 18.97
CA ALA A 396 12.78 -11.77 19.02
C ALA A 396 13.03 -13.00 18.13
N ILE A 397 14.11 -12.96 17.34
CA ILE A 397 14.56 -14.10 16.52
C ILE A 397 15.59 -14.89 17.33
N PRO A 398 15.37 -16.20 17.60
CA PRO A 398 16.29 -17.03 18.37
C PRO A 398 17.61 -17.27 17.61
N GLU A 399 18.67 -17.61 18.32
CA GLU A 399 19.93 -18.02 17.71
C GLU A 399 19.84 -19.46 17.14
N VAL A 400 20.78 -19.84 16.25
CA VAL A 400 20.75 -21.13 15.55
C VAL A 400 20.64 -22.31 16.51
N ASP A 401 21.47 -22.32 17.56
CA ASP A 401 21.48 -23.41 18.55
C ASP A 401 20.16 -23.50 19.31
N GLU A 402 19.55 -22.35 19.61
CA GLU A 402 18.23 -22.28 20.25
C GLU A 402 17.14 -22.82 19.32
N VAL A 403 17.18 -22.49 18.01
CA VAL A 403 16.25 -23.05 17.02
C VAL A 403 16.37 -24.57 16.97
N LEU A 404 17.59 -25.11 16.85
CA LEU A 404 17.84 -26.54 16.80
C LEU A 404 17.40 -27.27 18.08
N GLN A 405 17.60 -26.64 19.24
CA GLN A 405 17.14 -27.17 20.53
C GLN A 405 15.62 -27.20 20.60
N LYS A 406 14.96 -26.07 20.34
CA LYS A 406 13.50 -25.95 20.40
C LYS A 406 12.80 -26.81 19.32
N ALA A 407 13.42 -27.01 18.16
CA ALA A 407 12.88 -27.86 17.13
C ALA A 407 12.61 -29.30 17.61
N LYS A 408 13.41 -29.82 18.57
CA LYS A 408 13.22 -31.15 19.16
C LYS A 408 11.90 -31.33 19.91
N GLU A 409 11.25 -30.24 20.31
CA GLU A 409 9.94 -30.25 20.96
C GLU A 409 8.79 -30.44 19.95
N CYS A 410 9.08 -30.41 18.64
CA CYS A 410 8.08 -30.51 17.61
C CYS A 410 7.43 -31.92 17.59
N ARG A 411 6.11 -31.95 17.68
CA ARG A 411 5.31 -33.19 17.67
C ARG A 411 5.00 -33.73 16.27
N GLN A 412 5.43 -33.07 15.22
CA GLN A 412 5.13 -33.43 13.83
C GLN A 412 3.61 -33.56 13.52
N CYS A 413 2.76 -32.79 14.22
CA CYS A 413 1.29 -32.87 14.12
C CYS A 413 0.73 -32.31 12.81
N GLY A 414 1.49 -31.49 12.07
CA GLY A 414 1.07 -30.90 10.80
C GLY A 414 0.17 -29.65 10.92
N ASP A 415 -0.16 -29.18 12.15
CA ASP A 415 -1.04 -28.02 12.36
C ASP A 415 -0.48 -26.74 11.72
N CYS A 416 0.83 -26.56 11.76
CA CYS A 416 1.51 -25.42 11.13
C CYS A 416 1.32 -25.38 9.61
N ARG A 417 1.29 -26.54 8.94
CA ARG A 417 0.99 -26.63 7.49
C ARG A 417 -0.49 -26.36 7.22
N ARG A 418 -1.40 -26.97 8.01
CA ARG A 418 -2.85 -26.73 7.86
C ARG A 418 -3.24 -25.28 8.04
N ALA A 419 -2.55 -24.55 8.93
CA ALA A 419 -2.77 -23.13 9.17
C ALA A 419 -2.06 -22.22 8.14
N CYS A 420 -1.12 -22.76 7.35
CA CYS A 420 -0.33 -21.95 6.43
C CYS A 420 -1.12 -21.59 5.19
N PRO A 421 -1.36 -20.30 4.88
CA PRO A 421 -2.08 -19.89 3.67
C PRO A 421 -1.32 -20.24 2.37
N GLN A 422 0.01 -20.46 2.45
CA GLN A 422 0.87 -20.86 1.34
C GLN A 422 1.03 -22.39 1.21
N ASP A 423 0.42 -23.17 2.09
CA ASP A 423 0.57 -24.64 2.17
C ASP A 423 2.05 -25.10 2.21
N LEU A 424 2.90 -24.36 2.90
CA LEU A 424 4.32 -24.67 3.01
C LEU A 424 4.55 -26.01 3.74
N HIS A 425 5.54 -26.77 3.27
CA HIS A 425 5.94 -28.06 3.86
C HIS A 425 6.73 -27.87 5.18
N ILE A 426 6.12 -27.13 6.13
CA ILE A 426 6.73 -26.78 7.42
C ILE A 426 7.08 -28.04 8.26
N PRO A 427 6.23 -29.09 8.36
CA PRO A 427 6.56 -30.27 9.15
C PRO A 427 7.86 -30.95 8.70
N GLU A 428 8.08 -31.07 7.40
CA GLU A 428 9.29 -31.65 6.82
C GLU A 428 10.53 -30.81 7.11
N ALA A 429 10.38 -29.48 7.10
CA ALA A 429 11.45 -28.56 7.45
C ALA A 429 11.77 -28.60 8.96
N MET A 430 10.74 -28.70 9.79
CA MET A 430 10.92 -28.89 11.24
C MET A 430 11.57 -30.22 11.57
N LYS A 431 11.24 -31.32 10.83
CA LYS A 431 11.92 -32.60 11.00
C LYS A 431 13.43 -32.49 10.71
N ALA A 432 13.80 -31.83 9.62
CA ALA A 432 15.21 -31.58 9.31
C ALA A 432 15.92 -30.77 10.41
N ALA A 433 15.21 -29.78 10.99
CA ALA A 433 15.75 -28.98 12.10
C ALA A 433 15.95 -29.82 13.38
N MET A 434 15.06 -30.77 13.68
CA MET A 434 15.24 -31.75 14.76
C MET A 434 16.51 -32.61 14.56
N GLU A 435 16.84 -32.89 13.31
CA GLU A 435 18.02 -33.66 12.87
C GLU A 435 19.30 -32.78 12.77
N GLY A 436 19.20 -31.48 13.07
CA GLY A 436 20.34 -30.56 13.12
C GLY A 436 20.54 -29.72 11.86
N SER A 437 19.61 -29.71 10.90
CA SER A 437 19.74 -28.97 9.65
C SER A 437 18.65 -27.91 9.49
N LEU A 438 19.05 -26.63 9.29
CA LEU A 438 18.15 -25.52 8.99
C LEU A 438 17.89 -25.31 7.49
N ALA A 439 18.53 -26.08 6.61
CA ALA A 439 18.45 -25.86 5.16
C ALA A 439 17.02 -25.80 4.64
N LYS A 440 16.18 -26.79 5.00
CA LYS A 440 14.77 -26.81 4.58
C LYS A 440 13.94 -25.64 5.13
N LEU A 441 14.25 -25.14 6.33
CA LEU A 441 13.61 -23.92 6.85
C LEU A 441 14.04 -22.69 6.05
N ALA A 442 15.32 -22.61 5.65
CA ALA A 442 15.83 -21.54 4.81
C ALA A 442 15.20 -21.53 3.40
N ASP A 443 14.86 -22.70 2.85
CA ASP A 443 14.16 -22.83 1.57
C ASP A 443 12.72 -22.28 1.64
N LEU A 444 12.08 -22.34 2.82
CA LEU A 444 10.75 -21.79 3.02
C LEU A 444 10.74 -20.26 3.11
N TYR A 445 11.89 -19.62 3.36
CA TYR A 445 11.96 -18.19 3.62
C TYR A 445 11.36 -17.34 2.49
N ASP A 446 11.72 -17.63 1.24
CA ASP A 446 11.27 -16.86 0.07
C ASP A 446 9.77 -17.01 -0.21
N LEU A 447 9.19 -18.12 0.21
CA LEU A 447 7.77 -18.43 0.03
C LEU A 447 6.90 -17.98 1.21
N CYS A 448 7.52 -17.66 2.35
CA CYS A 448 6.82 -17.31 3.58
C CYS A 448 6.34 -15.85 3.53
N VAL A 449 5.04 -15.63 3.66
CA VAL A 449 4.43 -14.28 3.72
C VAL A 449 4.53 -13.59 5.09
N GLY A 450 5.15 -14.23 6.09
CA GLY A 450 5.37 -13.62 7.39
C GLY A 450 4.13 -13.44 8.25
N CYS A 451 3.07 -14.22 8.04
CA CYS A 451 1.79 -14.05 8.75
C CYS A 451 1.77 -14.59 10.20
N GLY A 452 2.71 -15.47 10.59
CA GLY A 452 2.79 -16.04 11.94
C GLY A 452 1.76 -17.13 12.28
N ARG A 453 0.82 -17.48 11.39
CA ARG A 453 -0.24 -18.46 11.67
C ARG A 453 0.26 -19.84 12.06
N CYS A 454 1.42 -20.24 11.56
CA CYS A 454 2.04 -21.51 11.94
C CYS A 454 2.44 -21.56 13.42
N GLU A 455 2.74 -20.42 14.03
CA GLU A 455 3.04 -20.31 15.47
C GLU A 455 1.76 -20.35 16.31
N GLU A 456 0.74 -19.60 15.88
CA GLU A 456 -0.57 -19.56 16.54
C GLU A 456 -1.19 -20.96 16.62
N ALA A 457 -1.05 -21.75 15.55
CA ALA A 457 -1.57 -23.10 15.46
C ALA A 457 -0.69 -24.16 16.16
N CYS A 458 0.51 -23.80 16.62
CA CYS A 458 1.43 -24.77 17.21
C CYS A 458 1.00 -25.18 18.62
N PRO A 459 0.65 -26.47 18.88
CA PRO A 459 0.16 -26.90 20.18
C PRO A 459 1.20 -26.92 21.28
N VAL A 460 2.48 -26.77 20.92
CA VAL A 460 3.61 -26.64 21.87
C VAL A 460 4.24 -25.27 21.87
N GLY A 461 3.64 -24.29 21.17
CA GLY A 461 4.05 -22.89 21.22
C GLY A 461 5.39 -22.57 20.52
N LEU A 462 5.80 -23.38 19.53
CA LEU A 462 7.04 -23.14 18.80
C LEU A 462 6.91 -21.90 17.91
N GLN A 463 7.92 -21.05 17.91
CA GLN A 463 8.01 -19.84 17.10
C GLN A 463 8.48 -20.17 15.67
N VAL A 464 7.69 -20.93 14.94
CA VAL A 464 8.03 -21.50 13.64
C VAL A 464 8.39 -20.43 12.60
N HIS A 465 7.65 -19.31 12.59
CA HIS A 465 7.97 -18.18 11.72
C HIS A 465 9.36 -17.60 12.04
N SER A 466 9.66 -17.40 13.30
CA SER A 466 10.98 -16.90 13.73
C SER A 466 12.11 -17.87 13.36
N PHE A 467 11.84 -19.19 13.38
CA PHE A 467 12.80 -20.21 12.92
C PHE A 467 13.06 -20.12 11.41
N ILE A 468 12.02 -19.89 10.61
CA ILE A 468 12.16 -19.68 9.16
C ILE A 468 12.99 -18.40 8.90
N VAL A 469 12.69 -17.31 9.62
CA VAL A 469 13.44 -16.05 9.47
C VAL A 469 14.90 -16.22 9.89
N LYS A 470 15.18 -16.94 10.99
CA LYS A 470 16.56 -17.22 11.41
C LYS A 470 17.31 -18.09 10.38
N ALA A 471 16.68 -19.12 9.88
CA ALA A 471 17.24 -19.96 8.85
C ALA A 471 17.56 -19.19 7.54
N GLY A 472 16.68 -18.22 7.19
CA GLY A 472 16.83 -17.33 6.04
C GLY A 472 17.64 -16.05 6.32
N GLU A 473 18.30 -15.90 7.47
CA GLU A 473 18.96 -14.65 7.87
C GLU A 473 19.98 -14.13 6.83
N LYS A 474 20.69 -15.02 6.15
CA LYS A 474 21.58 -14.65 5.07
C LYS A 474 20.83 -13.99 3.92
N LYS A 475 19.75 -14.60 3.47
CA LYS A 475 18.87 -14.06 2.40
C LYS A 475 18.27 -12.71 2.81
N LEU A 476 17.80 -12.60 4.06
CA LEU A 476 17.27 -11.36 4.62
C LEU A 476 18.29 -10.20 4.53
N LYS A 477 19.55 -10.45 4.86
CA LYS A 477 20.62 -9.44 4.77
C LYS A 477 21.01 -9.10 3.32
N GLU A 478 20.78 -10.01 2.39
CA GLU A 478 21.02 -9.84 0.95
C GLU A 478 19.85 -9.16 0.21
N GLU A 479 18.73 -8.89 0.87
CA GLU A 479 17.57 -8.16 0.31
C GLU A 479 17.94 -6.70 0.07
N THR A 480 18.55 -6.42 -1.08
CA THR A 480 18.99 -5.09 -1.52
C THR A 480 18.52 -4.88 -2.95
N TYR A 481 17.36 -4.25 -3.10
CA TYR A 481 16.74 -3.99 -4.39
C TYR A 481 16.59 -2.50 -4.62
N LYS A 482 16.24 -2.14 -5.85
CA LYS A 482 15.89 -0.77 -6.24
C LYS A 482 14.53 -0.76 -6.88
N VAL A 483 13.74 0.24 -6.54
CA VAL A 483 12.45 0.53 -7.16
C VAL A 483 12.38 2.04 -7.43
N ARG A 484 11.63 2.44 -8.45
CA ARG A 484 11.44 3.86 -8.71
C ARG A 484 10.33 4.39 -7.81
N ALA A 485 10.60 5.47 -7.07
CA ALA A 485 9.56 6.17 -6.33
C ALA A 485 8.57 6.80 -7.31
N GLY A 486 7.35 6.30 -7.37
CA GLY A 486 6.35 6.73 -8.33
C GLY A 486 5.53 7.94 -7.88
N ARG A 487 4.58 8.34 -8.71
CA ARG A 487 3.56 9.33 -8.37
C ARG A 487 2.43 8.65 -7.61
N GLY A 488 1.97 9.27 -6.50
CA GLY A 488 0.92 8.72 -5.66
C GLY A 488 1.40 7.59 -4.74
N PRO A 489 0.67 7.26 -3.67
CA PRO A 489 1.07 6.25 -2.69
C PRO A 489 1.16 4.83 -3.27
N ILE A 490 0.70 4.62 -4.47
CA ILE A 490 0.57 3.31 -5.09
C ILE A 490 1.21 3.20 -6.48
N GLN A 491 1.95 4.17 -6.97
CA GLN A 491 2.46 4.11 -8.33
C GLN A 491 3.97 3.90 -8.40
N ASP A 492 4.35 2.89 -9.16
CA ASP A 492 5.63 2.83 -9.84
C ASP A 492 5.37 2.39 -11.28
N VAL A 493 5.66 3.30 -12.23
CA VAL A 493 5.45 3.06 -13.65
C VAL A 493 6.79 3.19 -14.35
N GLU A 494 7.26 2.10 -14.92
CA GLU A 494 8.40 2.16 -15.82
C GLU A 494 7.94 1.92 -17.26
N ILE A 495 7.94 2.99 -18.07
CA ILE A 495 7.63 2.92 -19.49
C ILE A 495 8.94 2.96 -20.25
N ARG A 496 9.33 1.83 -20.82
CA ARG A 496 10.54 1.72 -21.64
C ARG A 496 10.18 1.60 -23.13
N ASN A 497 10.70 2.50 -23.94
CA ASN A 497 10.71 2.40 -25.42
C ASN A 497 9.40 1.99 -26.10
N VAL A 498 8.29 2.58 -25.70
CA VAL A 498 6.97 2.15 -26.17
C VAL A 498 6.44 2.92 -27.39
N GLY A 499 7.10 3.99 -27.79
CA GLY A 499 6.58 4.87 -28.86
C GLY A 499 6.40 4.14 -30.20
N SER A 500 7.49 3.71 -30.84
CA SER A 500 7.41 3.04 -32.15
C SER A 500 6.67 1.69 -32.10
N PRO A 501 6.92 0.78 -31.14
CA PRO A 501 6.19 -0.47 -31.04
C PRO A 501 4.67 -0.31 -30.85
N ILE A 502 4.22 0.69 -30.11
CA ILE A 502 2.78 0.97 -29.99
C ILE A 502 2.20 1.44 -31.33
N VAL A 503 2.85 2.39 -31.97
CA VAL A 503 2.37 2.98 -33.24
C VAL A 503 2.37 1.93 -34.35
N LEU A 504 3.35 1.03 -34.37
CA LEU A 504 3.45 -0.03 -35.37
C LEU A 504 2.61 -1.29 -35.01
N GLY A 505 1.90 -1.28 -33.90
CA GLY A 505 1.06 -2.40 -33.49
C GLY A 505 1.84 -3.63 -32.99
N GLU A 506 3.09 -3.49 -32.61
CA GLU A 506 3.92 -4.59 -32.09
C GLU A 506 3.62 -4.92 -30.63
N ILE A 507 2.97 -3.99 -29.90
CA ILE A 507 2.58 -4.15 -28.52
C ILE A 507 1.10 -4.48 -28.46
N PRO A 508 0.71 -5.66 -27.93
CA PRO A 508 -0.68 -6.09 -27.88
C PRO A 508 -1.55 -5.28 -26.92
N GLY A 509 -0.96 -4.61 -25.94
CA GLY A 509 -1.71 -3.78 -25.00
C GLY A 509 -0.93 -3.42 -23.74
N VAL A 510 -1.65 -2.82 -22.79
CA VAL A 510 -1.14 -2.43 -21.46
C VAL A 510 -1.86 -3.23 -20.40
N VAL A 511 -1.12 -3.78 -19.43
CA VAL A 511 -1.66 -4.47 -18.26
C VAL A 511 -1.16 -3.75 -17.02
N ALA A 512 -2.06 -3.36 -16.14
CA ALA A 512 -1.75 -2.71 -14.87
C ALA A 512 -2.02 -3.64 -13.69
N PHE A 513 -1.03 -3.84 -12.84
CA PHE A 513 -1.15 -4.49 -11.54
C PHE A 513 -1.11 -3.41 -10.47
N VAL A 514 -2.27 -3.07 -9.93
CA VAL A 514 -2.44 -1.91 -9.05
C VAL A 514 -2.85 -2.37 -7.65
N GLY A 515 -2.16 -1.86 -6.64
CA GLY A 515 -2.54 -2.01 -5.25
C GLY A 515 -1.82 -3.10 -4.49
N CYS A 516 -2.56 -3.77 -3.61
CA CYS A 516 -2.01 -4.68 -2.60
C CYS A 516 -1.84 -6.11 -3.15
N ALA A 517 -0.68 -6.70 -2.91
CA ALA A 517 -0.41 -8.12 -3.14
C ALA A 517 -0.52 -8.96 -1.84
N ASN A 518 -1.24 -8.47 -0.85
CA ASN A 518 -1.33 -9.05 0.50
C ASN A 518 -2.41 -10.13 0.59
N TYR A 519 -2.29 -11.17 -0.21
CA TYR A 519 -3.14 -12.37 -0.19
C TYR A 519 -2.24 -13.63 -0.31
N PRO A 520 -2.76 -14.82 -0.02
CA PRO A 520 -1.98 -16.04 -0.11
C PRO A 520 -1.31 -16.19 -1.48
N LYS A 521 0.01 -16.39 -1.50
CA LYS A 521 0.88 -16.43 -2.69
C LYS A 521 0.90 -15.13 -3.52
N GLY A 522 0.22 -14.08 -3.09
CA GLY A 522 -0.01 -12.89 -3.89
C GLY A 522 1.26 -12.22 -4.41
N GLY A 523 2.29 -12.09 -3.57
CA GLY A 523 3.55 -11.50 -3.99
C GLY A 523 4.21 -12.28 -5.14
N LEU A 524 4.34 -13.59 -5.00
CA LEU A 524 4.90 -14.46 -6.03
C LEU A 524 4.04 -14.46 -7.30
N GLU A 525 2.73 -14.65 -7.14
CA GLU A 525 1.80 -14.70 -8.29
C GLU A 525 1.78 -13.39 -9.08
N VAL A 526 1.80 -12.24 -8.41
CA VAL A 526 1.88 -10.94 -9.09
C VAL A 526 3.19 -10.80 -9.86
N ALA A 527 4.32 -11.20 -9.27
CA ALA A 527 5.61 -11.16 -9.96
C ALA A 527 5.64 -12.08 -11.19
N GLU A 528 5.08 -13.29 -11.07
CA GLU A 528 4.98 -14.24 -12.19
C GLU A 528 4.03 -13.72 -13.28
N MET A 529 2.89 -13.16 -12.93
CA MET A 529 1.98 -12.54 -13.89
C MET A 529 2.64 -11.36 -14.62
N CYS A 530 3.35 -10.49 -13.89
CA CYS A 530 4.10 -9.39 -14.51
C CYS A 530 5.11 -9.91 -15.54
N ARG A 531 5.87 -10.96 -15.19
CA ARG A 531 6.84 -11.59 -16.08
C ARG A 531 6.18 -12.20 -17.31
N GLU A 532 5.08 -12.93 -17.14
CA GLU A 532 4.37 -13.58 -18.23
C GLU A 532 3.81 -12.55 -19.23
N PHE A 533 3.20 -11.47 -18.76
CA PHE A 533 2.72 -10.40 -19.64
C PHE A 533 3.87 -9.66 -20.34
N ALA A 534 4.98 -9.41 -19.64
CA ALA A 534 6.17 -8.82 -20.24
C ALA A 534 6.76 -9.74 -21.33
N ASN A 535 6.83 -11.06 -21.10
CA ASN A 535 7.27 -12.04 -22.10
C ASN A 535 6.37 -12.07 -23.34
N ARG A 536 5.08 -11.78 -23.16
CA ARG A 536 4.10 -11.61 -24.26
C ARG A 536 4.13 -10.24 -24.90
N ARG A 537 5.11 -9.39 -24.57
CA ARG A 537 5.30 -8.05 -25.11
C ARG A 537 4.23 -7.03 -24.72
N TYR A 538 3.46 -7.28 -23.64
CA TYR A 538 2.62 -6.25 -23.06
C TYR A 538 3.47 -5.19 -22.35
N ILE A 539 2.97 -3.96 -22.31
CA ILE A 539 3.47 -2.96 -21.37
C ILE A 539 2.88 -3.34 -20.00
N VAL A 540 3.76 -3.58 -19.04
CA VAL A 540 3.34 -3.90 -17.68
C VAL A 540 3.56 -2.69 -16.79
N VAL A 541 2.49 -2.25 -16.14
CA VAL A 541 2.49 -1.16 -15.16
C VAL A 541 2.23 -1.78 -13.79
N THR A 542 3.02 -1.42 -12.79
CA THR A 542 2.85 -1.92 -11.43
C THR A 542 2.79 -0.76 -10.43
N SER A 543 2.04 -0.93 -9.34
CA SER A 543 1.96 0.08 -8.29
C SER A 543 1.81 -0.55 -6.90
N GLY A 544 2.24 0.17 -5.85
CA GLY A 544 2.13 -0.26 -4.46
C GLY A 544 2.87 -1.57 -4.17
N CYS A 545 2.25 -2.49 -3.44
CA CYS A 545 2.83 -3.80 -3.15
C CYS A 545 3.10 -4.65 -4.41
N ALA A 546 2.35 -4.43 -5.50
CA ALA A 546 2.62 -5.08 -6.77
C ALA A 546 3.98 -4.64 -7.35
N ALA A 547 4.31 -3.36 -7.27
CA ALA A 547 5.63 -2.85 -7.66
C ALA A 547 6.75 -3.42 -6.79
N MET A 548 6.55 -3.48 -5.47
CA MET A 548 7.52 -4.10 -4.55
C MET A 548 7.80 -5.55 -4.93
N THR A 549 6.77 -6.34 -5.15
CA THR A 549 6.92 -7.77 -5.47
C THR A 549 7.57 -7.97 -6.84
N ALA A 550 7.21 -7.17 -7.83
CA ALA A 550 7.86 -7.19 -9.13
C ALA A 550 9.36 -6.81 -9.06
N GLY A 551 9.74 -5.98 -8.08
CA GLY A 551 11.14 -5.63 -7.81
C GLY A 551 11.92 -6.68 -7.01
N MET A 552 11.26 -7.57 -6.28
CA MET A 552 11.89 -8.46 -5.31
C MET A 552 11.97 -9.92 -5.74
N TYR A 553 10.92 -10.47 -6.33
CA TYR A 553 10.86 -11.90 -6.66
C TYR A 553 11.66 -12.23 -7.91
N LYS A 554 12.71 -13.04 -7.72
CA LYS A 554 13.60 -13.49 -8.78
C LYS A 554 13.14 -14.84 -9.34
N ASN A 555 13.34 -15.04 -10.66
CA ASN A 555 13.19 -16.33 -11.31
C ASN A 555 14.42 -17.22 -11.08
N GLU A 556 14.43 -18.41 -11.69
CA GLU A 556 15.55 -19.36 -11.63
C GLU A 556 16.88 -18.79 -12.16
N GLU A 557 16.83 -17.80 -13.06
CA GLU A 557 17.99 -17.07 -13.58
C GLU A 557 18.46 -15.93 -12.66
N GLY A 558 17.78 -15.71 -11.53
CA GLY A 558 18.07 -14.63 -10.60
C GLY A 558 17.58 -13.25 -11.04
N LYS A 559 16.68 -13.18 -12.04
CA LYS A 559 16.12 -11.92 -12.57
C LYS A 559 14.76 -11.63 -11.97
N THR A 560 14.52 -10.38 -11.60
CA THR A 560 13.19 -9.89 -11.26
C THR A 560 12.40 -9.56 -12.54
N PRO A 561 11.06 -9.35 -12.49
CA PRO A 561 10.29 -8.85 -13.64
C PRO A 561 10.84 -7.56 -14.25
N TYR A 562 11.48 -6.68 -13.48
CA TYR A 562 12.14 -5.48 -14.00
C TYR A 562 13.48 -5.76 -14.72
N GLY A 563 14.13 -6.88 -14.46
CA GLY A 563 15.42 -7.29 -15.06
C GLY A 563 15.24 -8.13 -16.30
#